data_cf560a936d5b02604496a890863acfb4
#
_entry.id   cf560a936d5b02604496a890863acfb4
#
_cell.length_a   1.000
_cell.length_b   1.000
_cell.length_c   1.000
_cell.angle_alpha   90.00
_cell.angle_beta   90.00
_cell.angle_gamma   90.00
#
_symmetry.space_group_name_H-M   'P 1'
#
loop_
_entity.id
_entity.type
_entity.pdbx_description
1 polymer ?
#
loop_
_entity_poly.entity_id
_entity_poly.type
_entity_poly.pdbx_seq_one_letter_code
_entity_poly.pdbx_strand_id
1 'polypeptide(L)' 'MFDHLGFGVTNLAESKAFFLSTLRPLGVSVAMESPYGVGLGRNGKPSMWLHETKEMPARLHIGIAADTRAEVDAF' A
#
# COMPACT_ATOMS: atom_id res chain seq x y z
N MET A 1 -10.08 -5.16 14.41
CA MET A 1 -9.68 -5.26 13.01
C MET A 1 -9.05 -3.95 12.56
N PHE A 2 -8.10 -4.00 11.66
CA PHE A 2 -7.36 -2.79 11.28
C PHE A 2 -8.18 -1.93 10.32
N ASP A 3 -8.22 -0.65 10.58
CA ASP A 3 -8.74 0.35 9.65
C ASP A 3 -7.63 0.78 8.69
N HIS A 4 -6.43 0.99 9.22
CA HIS A 4 -5.26 1.33 8.42
C HIS A 4 -4.00 0.85 9.11
N LEU A 5 -2.93 0.75 8.34
CA LEU A 5 -1.59 0.47 8.86
C LEU A 5 -0.59 1.32 8.11
N GLY A 6 0.58 1.51 8.71
CA GLY A 6 1.63 2.30 8.08
C GLY A 6 2.99 1.69 8.36
N PHE A 7 3.90 1.84 7.41
CA PHE A 7 5.28 1.38 7.59
C PHE A 7 6.24 2.21 6.74
N GLY A 8 7.50 2.18 7.17
CA GLY A 8 8.55 2.93 6.49
C GLY A 8 9.15 2.17 5.32
N VAL A 9 9.55 2.91 4.31
CA VAL A 9 10.26 2.37 3.14
C VAL A 9 11.47 3.25 2.85
N THR A 10 12.50 2.67 2.24
CA THR A 10 13.74 3.41 1.97
C THR A 10 13.65 4.27 0.71
N ASN A 11 12.78 3.92 -0.23
CA ASN A 11 12.55 4.68 -1.45
C ASN A 11 11.05 4.79 -1.68
N LEU A 12 10.49 5.93 -1.29
CA LEU A 12 9.04 6.12 -1.34
C LEU A 12 8.49 6.04 -2.77
N ALA A 13 9.16 6.69 -3.73
CA ALA A 13 8.69 6.71 -5.12
C ALA A 13 8.65 5.29 -5.71
N GLU A 14 9.69 4.51 -5.49
CA GLU A 14 9.77 3.14 -5.98
C GLU A 14 8.74 2.24 -5.31
N SER A 15 8.60 2.34 -3.99
CA SER A 15 7.63 1.54 -3.24
C SER A 15 6.19 1.90 -3.62
N LYS A 16 5.90 3.20 -3.79
CA LYS A 16 4.60 3.65 -4.26
C LYS A 16 4.26 3.04 -5.62
N ALA A 17 5.19 3.10 -6.57
CA ALA A 17 4.98 2.55 -7.90
C ALA A 17 4.75 1.03 -7.85
N PHE A 18 5.51 0.33 -7.03
CA PHE A 18 5.37 -1.11 -6.85
C PHE A 18 3.98 -1.48 -6.33
N PHE A 19 3.53 -0.84 -5.24
CA PHE A 19 2.24 -1.16 -4.65
C PHE A 19 1.06 -0.75 -5.53
N LEU A 20 1.16 0.39 -6.22
CA LEU A 20 0.11 0.79 -7.14
C LEU A 20 -0.03 -0.21 -8.30
N SER A 21 1.09 -0.69 -8.82
CA SER A 21 1.07 -1.68 -9.90
C SER A 21 0.47 -3.01 -9.44
N THR A 22 0.93 -3.52 -8.29
CA THR A 22 0.51 -4.83 -7.81
C THR A 22 -0.91 -4.85 -7.24
N LEU A 23 -1.36 -3.73 -6.66
CA LEU A 23 -2.68 -3.66 -6.01
C LEU A 23 -3.77 -3.08 -6.89
N ARG A 24 -3.43 -2.61 -8.10
CA ARG A 24 -4.42 -2.08 -9.03
C ARG A 24 -5.56 -3.07 -9.30
N PRO A 25 -5.29 -4.37 -9.51
CA PRO A 25 -6.38 -5.32 -9.74
C PRO A 25 -7.38 -5.41 -8.59
N LEU A 26 -6.98 -4.99 -7.40
CA LEU A 26 -7.84 -4.99 -6.22
C LEU A 26 -8.57 -3.64 -6.02
N GLY A 27 -8.44 -2.73 -6.99
CA GLY A 27 -9.11 -1.43 -6.92
C GLY A 27 -8.39 -0.40 -6.06
N VAL A 28 -7.12 -0.64 -5.74
CA VAL A 28 -6.34 0.27 -4.91
C VAL A 28 -5.73 1.39 -5.75
N SER A 29 -5.83 2.61 -5.25
CA SER A 29 -5.26 3.80 -5.87
C SER A 29 -4.73 4.74 -4.79
N VAL A 30 -4.12 5.86 -5.21
CA VAL A 30 -3.69 6.87 -4.26
C VAL A 30 -4.93 7.54 -3.67
N ALA A 31 -5.09 7.44 -2.36
CA ALA A 31 -6.19 8.07 -1.64
C ALA A 31 -5.77 9.41 -1.04
N MET A 32 -4.51 9.52 -0.62
CA MET A 32 -3.98 10.75 -0.02
C MET A 32 -2.47 10.80 -0.24
N GLU A 33 -1.93 11.98 -0.46
CA GLU A 33 -0.50 12.14 -0.70
C GLU A 33 0.03 13.40 -0.04
N SER A 34 1.24 13.32 0.53
CA SER A 34 1.95 14.45 1.11
C SER A 34 3.43 14.31 0.80
N PRO A 35 4.25 15.35 1.08
CA PRO A 35 5.71 15.23 0.90
C PRO A 35 6.35 14.14 1.75
N TYR A 36 5.68 13.72 2.82
CA TYR A 36 6.22 12.78 3.79
C TYR A 36 5.75 11.35 3.57
N GLY A 37 4.68 11.14 2.80
CA GLY A 37 4.18 9.81 2.60
C GLY A 37 2.98 9.76 1.67
N VAL A 38 2.50 8.55 1.44
CA VAL A 38 1.37 8.30 0.57
C VAL A 38 0.43 7.29 1.23
N GLY A 39 -0.86 7.56 1.13
CA GLY A 39 -1.91 6.65 1.59
C GLY A 39 -2.59 6.01 0.40
N LEU A 40 -2.56 4.69 0.35
CA LEU A 40 -3.17 3.90 -0.71
C LEU A 40 -4.41 3.21 -0.18
N GLY A 41 -5.42 3.08 -1.01
CA GLY A 41 -6.63 2.41 -0.59
C GLY A 41 -7.69 2.37 -1.67
N ARG A 42 -8.86 1.86 -1.30
CA ARG A 42 -10.02 1.73 -2.19
C ARG A 42 -11.01 2.84 -1.88
N ASN A 43 -11.71 3.30 -2.93
CA ASN A 43 -12.78 4.29 -2.80
C ASN A 43 -12.33 5.58 -2.10
N GLY A 44 -11.08 5.99 -2.30
CA GLY A 44 -10.57 7.21 -1.70
C GLY A 44 -10.26 7.13 -0.20
N LYS A 45 -10.37 5.95 0.40
CA LYS A 45 -10.06 5.76 1.82
C LYS A 45 -8.65 5.17 1.97
N PRO A 46 -7.70 5.92 2.58
CA PRO A 46 -6.35 5.39 2.77
C PRO A 46 -6.36 4.33 3.87
N SER A 47 -5.84 3.15 3.53
CA SER A 47 -5.72 2.04 4.48
C SER A 47 -4.30 1.51 4.58
N MET A 48 -3.43 1.83 3.64
CA MET A 48 -2.02 1.50 3.71
C MET A 48 -1.21 2.78 3.55
N TRP A 49 -0.45 3.14 4.57
CA TRP A 49 0.40 4.34 4.57
C TRP A 49 1.86 3.96 4.41
N LEU A 50 2.54 4.60 3.47
CA LEU A 50 3.97 4.45 3.25
C LEU A 50 4.64 5.79 3.56
N HIS A 51 5.73 5.75 4.32
CA HIS A 51 6.55 6.94 4.54
C HIS A 51 8.02 6.59 4.31
N GLU A 52 8.79 7.58 3.87
CA GLU A 52 10.22 7.35 3.60
C GLU A 52 11.01 7.38 4.90
N THR A 53 11.91 6.41 5.07
CA THR A 53 12.78 6.35 6.23
C THR A 53 14.14 5.83 5.80
N LYS A 54 15.18 6.24 6.54
CA LYS A 54 16.53 5.73 6.35
C LYS A 54 16.80 4.48 7.17
N GLU A 55 15.90 4.16 8.10
CA GLU A 55 16.04 2.99 8.95
C GLU A 55 15.50 1.75 8.25
N MET A 56 16.10 0.59 8.53
CA MET A 56 15.56 -0.67 8.06
C MET A 56 14.22 -0.92 8.73
N PRO A 57 13.15 -1.10 7.96
CA PRO A 57 11.85 -1.39 8.55
C PRO A 57 11.88 -2.76 9.22
N ALA A 58 11.04 -2.93 10.23
CA ALA A 58 10.83 -4.22 10.86
C ALA A 58 10.30 -5.21 9.84
N ARG A 59 10.53 -6.50 10.09
CA ARG A 59 9.95 -7.53 9.24
C ARG A 59 8.44 -7.51 9.37
N LEU A 60 7.75 -7.38 8.25
CA LEU A 60 6.30 -7.32 8.21
C LEU A 60 5.75 -8.50 7.43
N HIS A 61 4.61 -9.00 7.88
CA HIS A 61 3.85 -9.98 7.13
C HIS A 61 2.45 -9.39 6.94
N ILE A 62 2.12 -9.04 5.70
CA ILE A 62 0.87 -8.38 5.37
C ILE A 62 0.10 -9.25 4.39
N GLY A 63 -1.12 -9.62 4.77
CA GLY A 63 -2.04 -10.30 3.88
C GLY A 63 -3.06 -9.30 3.35
N ILE A 64 -3.28 -9.30 2.06
CA ILE A 64 -4.23 -8.40 1.42
C ILE A 64 -5.41 -9.22 0.92
N ALA A 65 -6.61 -8.81 1.36
CA ALA A 65 -7.83 -9.53 1.01
C ALA A 65 -8.22 -9.30 -0.45
N ALA A 66 -8.61 -10.38 -1.09
CA ALA A 66 -9.19 -10.35 -2.42
C ALA A 66 -10.56 -11.03 -2.36
N ASP A 67 -11.51 -10.52 -3.13
CA ASP A 67 -12.88 -11.04 -3.10
C ASP A 67 -13.07 -12.24 -4.04
N THR A 68 -12.24 -12.36 -5.08
CA THR A 68 -12.37 -13.41 -6.07
C THR A 68 -11.03 -14.04 -6.39
N ARG A 69 -11.06 -15.27 -6.94
CA ARG A 69 -9.87 -15.94 -7.43
C ARG A 69 -9.21 -15.15 -8.56
N ALA A 70 -10.02 -14.51 -9.41
CA ALA A 70 -9.52 -13.71 -10.50
C ALA A 70 -8.65 -12.54 -9.97
N GLU A 71 -9.05 -11.91 -8.87
CA GLU A 71 -8.26 -10.86 -8.24
C GLU A 71 -6.93 -11.38 -7.69
N VAL A 72 -6.94 -12.58 -7.12
CA VAL A 72 -5.72 -13.22 -6.63
C VAL A 72 -4.77 -13.47 -7.80
N ASP A 73 -5.28 -14.01 -8.89
CA ASP A 73 -4.47 -14.33 -10.06
C ASP A 73 -3.94 -13.09 -10.77
N ALA A 74 -4.68 -11.99 -10.74
CA ALA A 74 -4.26 -10.72 -11.36
C ALA A 74 -3.24 -9.96 -10.51
N PHE A 75 -3.24 -10.20 -9.21
CA PHE A 75 -2.27 -9.58 -8.30
C PHE A 75 -0.88 -10.15 -8.55
#